data_00dba47035d628e1926bf8c2dd9fe0d3
#
_entry.id   00dba47035d628e1926bf8c2dd9fe0d3
#
_cell.length_a   1.000
_cell.length_b   1.000
_cell.length_c   1.000
_cell.angle_alpha   90.00
_cell.angle_beta   90.00
_cell.angle_gamma   90.00
#
_symmetry.space_group_name_H-M   'P 1'
#
loop_
_entity.id
_entity.type
_entity.pdbx_description
1 polymer ?
#
loop_
_entity_poly.entity_id
_entity_poly.type
_entity_poly.pdbx_seq_one_letter_code
_entity_poly.pdbx_strand_id
1 'polypeptide(L)'
;EQSLTVVLNGKSMTMEGTNPKFENAKVALTEENWEELENCFDLSSAVVNFTNGNIKVDAGIVTYKDETVHNHVVDRILNFMSNGLPYKPLVKFLEKLMENPSRRAIEELYSFLEHKSMPLTPDGNFLAYKGVRDDYTDWYSGKFGNKVGDVNEMARRGVCDDHNIGCSHGFHAGSLEYAKCYGNGGHLMVVEINPSDVVSVPLDSESQKLRTSKYKVVAHYETKLEKPLCDEYGDYEDYENDDYTDSFDEGYNAGYKKAKKHFGSDGSAKIGLN
;
A
#
# COMPACT_ATOMS: atom_id res chain seq x y z
N GLU A 1 1.67 -8.04 -21.78
CA GLU A 1 1.22 -6.65 -21.60
C GLU A 1 2.10 -5.75 -22.47
N GLN A 2 1.51 -4.75 -23.14
CA GLN A 2 2.27 -3.80 -23.94
C GLN A 2 2.54 -2.56 -23.11
N SER A 3 3.75 -2.02 -23.22
CA SER A 3 4.10 -0.72 -22.64
C SER A 3 4.94 0.08 -23.62
N LEU A 4 4.85 1.40 -23.55
CA LEU A 4 5.65 2.34 -24.32
C LEU A 4 6.48 3.18 -23.33
N THR A 5 7.79 3.10 -23.46
CA THR A 5 8.70 3.94 -22.68
C THR A 5 9.41 4.90 -23.62
N VAL A 6 9.38 6.17 -23.30
CA VAL A 6 10.06 7.24 -24.04
C VAL A 6 10.95 8.05 -23.10
N VAL A 7 12.01 8.62 -23.65
CA VAL A 7 12.87 9.58 -22.93
C VAL A 7 12.77 10.93 -23.63
N LEU A 8 12.09 11.88 -22.99
CA LEU A 8 11.92 13.24 -23.49
C LEU A 8 12.57 14.23 -22.52
N ASN A 9 13.39 15.12 -23.02
CA ASN A 9 14.08 16.14 -22.21
C ASN A 9 14.84 15.56 -20.99
N GLY A 10 15.40 14.34 -21.15
CA GLY A 10 16.15 13.64 -20.08
C GLY A 10 15.26 12.94 -19.04
N LYS A 11 13.94 12.96 -19.20
CA LYS A 11 13.00 12.24 -18.32
C LYS A 11 12.49 10.99 -19.02
N SER A 12 12.55 9.86 -18.32
CA SER A 12 11.95 8.60 -18.76
C SER A 12 10.48 8.58 -18.34
N MET A 13 9.58 8.32 -19.30
CA MET A 13 8.15 8.23 -19.08
C MET A 13 7.64 6.92 -19.67
N THR A 14 6.80 6.20 -18.92
CA THR A 14 6.25 4.91 -19.34
C THR A 14 4.73 4.95 -19.33
N MET A 15 4.12 4.42 -20.38
CA MET A 15 2.68 4.29 -20.54
C MET A 15 2.33 2.82 -20.77
N GLU A 16 1.35 2.32 -20.05
CA GLU A 16 0.82 0.97 -20.24
C GLU A 16 -0.15 0.90 -21.41
N GLY A 17 -0.22 -0.24 -22.10
CA GLY A 17 -1.10 -0.45 -23.25
C GLY A 17 -2.60 -0.31 -22.94
N THR A 18 -2.98 -0.34 -21.67
CA THR A 18 -4.34 -0.08 -21.20
C THR A 18 -4.70 1.42 -21.16
N ASN A 19 -3.72 2.30 -21.32
CA ASN A 19 -3.96 3.74 -21.31
C ASN A 19 -4.73 4.16 -22.59
N PRO A 20 -5.82 4.93 -22.48
CA PRO A 20 -6.59 5.39 -23.63
C PRO A 20 -5.78 6.18 -24.68
N LYS A 21 -4.68 6.81 -24.27
CA LYS A 21 -3.77 7.56 -25.15
C LYS A 21 -2.64 6.70 -25.74
N PHE A 22 -2.60 5.40 -25.46
CA PHE A 22 -1.48 4.53 -25.85
C PHE A 22 -1.27 4.48 -27.37
N GLU A 23 -2.34 4.29 -28.14
CA GLU A 23 -2.24 4.26 -29.60
C GLU A 23 -1.89 5.65 -30.18
N ASN A 24 -2.42 6.72 -29.59
CA ASN A 24 -2.06 8.08 -29.98
C ASN A 24 -0.56 8.36 -29.72
N ALA A 25 -0.04 7.92 -28.61
CA ALA A 25 1.39 8.05 -28.29
C ALA A 25 2.27 7.28 -29.27
N LYS A 26 1.86 6.08 -29.72
CA LYS A 26 2.57 5.31 -30.75
C LYS A 26 2.57 6.03 -32.11
N VAL A 27 1.43 6.58 -32.50
CA VAL A 27 1.31 7.37 -33.75
C VAL A 27 2.20 8.61 -33.68
N ALA A 28 2.10 9.38 -32.58
CA ALA A 28 2.91 10.58 -32.37
C ALA A 28 4.42 10.28 -32.42
N LEU A 29 4.84 9.15 -31.79
CA LEU A 29 6.23 8.69 -31.85
C LEU A 29 6.66 8.33 -33.28
N THR A 30 5.80 7.64 -34.02
CA THR A 30 6.10 7.22 -35.43
C THR A 30 6.16 8.41 -36.38
N GLU A 31 5.35 9.43 -36.15
CA GLU A 31 5.29 10.66 -36.91
C GLU A 31 6.29 11.73 -36.45
N GLU A 32 7.11 11.41 -35.43
CA GLU A 32 8.06 12.35 -34.81
C GLU A 32 7.39 13.65 -34.33
N ASN A 33 6.10 13.56 -33.96
CA ASN A 33 5.36 14.67 -33.37
C ASN A 33 5.59 14.74 -31.85
N TRP A 34 6.66 15.40 -31.47
CA TRP A 34 7.13 15.46 -30.10
C TRP A 34 6.18 16.20 -29.17
N GLU A 35 5.50 17.24 -29.67
CA GLU A 35 4.52 18.00 -28.87
C GLU A 35 3.30 17.12 -28.53
N GLU A 36 2.75 16.41 -29.51
CA GLU A 36 1.62 15.50 -29.28
C GLU A 36 2.06 14.29 -28.40
N LEU A 37 3.28 13.81 -28.59
CA LEU A 37 3.83 12.76 -27.77
C LEU A 37 3.93 13.20 -26.28
N GLU A 38 4.40 14.43 -26.03
CA GLU A 38 4.48 15.00 -24.67
C GLU A 38 3.07 15.14 -24.06
N ASN A 39 2.09 15.60 -24.85
CA ASN A 39 0.68 15.68 -24.42
C ASN A 39 0.06 14.31 -24.10
N CYS A 40 0.48 13.26 -24.80
CA CYS A 40 0.04 11.90 -24.50
C CYS A 40 0.52 11.43 -23.10
N PHE A 41 1.71 11.85 -22.71
CA PHE A 41 2.30 11.54 -21.40
C PHE A 41 1.98 12.57 -20.31
N ASP A 42 1.00 13.43 -20.53
CA ASP A 42 0.51 14.34 -19.48
C ASP A 42 -0.12 13.53 -18.32
N LEU A 43 0.71 13.30 -17.29
CA LEU A 43 0.32 12.54 -16.12
C LEU A 43 -0.72 13.26 -15.27
N SER A 44 -0.74 14.60 -15.29
CA SER A 44 -1.72 15.40 -14.58
C SER A 44 -3.13 15.11 -15.09
N SER A 45 -3.32 15.18 -16.39
CA SER A 45 -4.58 14.78 -17.04
C SER A 45 -4.93 13.31 -16.81
N ALA A 46 -3.93 12.42 -16.77
CA ALA A 46 -4.15 11.00 -16.50
C ALA A 46 -4.68 10.76 -15.08
N VAL A 47 -4.19 11.47 -14.07
CA VAL A 47 -4.70 11.39 -12.69
C VAL A 47 -6.14 11.90 -12.60
N VAL A 48 -6.42 13.04 -13.21
CA VAL A 48 -7.77 13.62 -13.25
C VAL A 48 -8.77 12.63 -13.85
N ASN A 49 -8.43 12.02 -14.98
CA ASN A 49 -9.29 11.04 -15.64
C ASN A 49 -9.45 9.76 -14.81
N PHE A 50 -8.38 9.28 -14.20
CA PHE A 50 -8.38 8.07 -13.38
C PHE A 50 -9.26 8.19 -12.13
N THR A 51 -9.36 9.40 -11.55
CA THR A 51 -10.14 9.68 -10.34
C THR A 51 -11.50 10.35 -10.63
N ASN A 52 -11.94 10.35 -11.89
CA ASN A 52 -13.16 11.05 -12.32
C ASN A 52 -13.21 12.53 -11.84
N GLY A 53 -12.04 13.18 -11.79
CA GLY A 53 -11.90 14.55 -11.37
C GLY A 53 -11.82 14.78 -9.87
N ASN A 54 -11.87 13.73 -9.05
CA ASN A 54 -11.75 13.88 -7.58
C ASN A 54 -10.36 14.37 -7.16
N ILE A 55 -9.31 13.88 -7.84
CA ILE A 55 -7.94 14.35 -7.62
C ILE A 55 -7.48 15.08 -8.89
N LYS A 56 -6.97 16.29 -8.70
CA LYS A 56 -6.34 17.07 -9.76
C LYS A 56 -4.90 17.37 -9.37
N VAL A 57 -4.03 17.33 -10.36
CA VAL A 57 -2.61 17.70 -10.23
C VAL A 57 -2.33 18.83 -11.20
N ASP A 58 -1.97 19.98 -10.71
CA ASP A 58 -1.64 21.15 -11.51
C ASP A 58 -0.42 21.87 -10.94
N ALA A 59 0.60 22.08 -11.77
CA ALA A 59 1.84 22.75 -11.39
C ALA A 59 2.46 22.29 -10.06
N GLY A 60 2.34 20.99 -9.75
CA GLY A 60 2.84 20.40 -8.50
C GLY A 60 1.91 20.60 -7.29
N ILE A 61 0.72 21.14 -7.49
CA ILE A 61 -0.33 21.23 -6.49
C ILE A 61 -1.32 20.09 -6.71
N VAL A 62 -1.63 19.35 -5.66
CA VAL A 62 -2.65 18.31 -5.68
C VAL A 62 -3.88 18.77 -4.91
N THR A 63 -5.05 18.62 -5.53
CA THR A 63 -6.33 18.90 -4.89
C THR A 63 -7.20 17.65 -4.86
N TYR A 64 -7.98 17.50 -3.81
CA TYR A 64 -9.04 16.50 -3.69
C TYR A 64 -10.38 17.23 -3.55
N LYS A 65 -11.28 17.01 -4.51
CA LYS A 65 -12.58 17.71 -4.57
C LYS A 65 -12.42 19.24 -4.43
N ASP A 66 -11.47 19.80 -5.17
CA ASP A 66 -11.08 21.21 -5.20
C ASP A 66 -10.46 21.78 -3.90
N GLU A 67 -10.24 20.95 -2.88
CA GLU A 67 -9.48 21.33 -1.69
C GLU A 67 -8.00 20.93 -1.85
N THR A 68 -7.09 21.87 -1.56
CA THR A 68 -5.66 21.59 -1.66
C THR A 68 -5.22 20.60 -0.58
N VAL A 69 -4.51 19.57 -1.00
CA VAL A 69 -3.97 18.53 -0.11
C VAL A 69 -2.46 18.71 0.01
N HIS A 70 -2.01 18.90 1.24
CA HIS A 70 -0.59 18.98 1.59
C HIS A 70 -0.27 17.84 2.56
N ASN A 71 0.25 16.75 2.05
CA ASN A 71 0.75 15.65 2.87
C ASN A 71 1.80 14.84 2.10
N HIS A 72 2.51 14.00 2.80
CA HIS A 72 3.57 13.15 2.23
C HIS A 72 3.08 12.20 1.12
N VAL A 73 1.79 11.82 1.11
CA VAL A 73 1.21 11.02 0.02
C VAL A 73 1.25 11.77 -1.29
N VAL A 74 0.95 13.07 -1.24
CA VAL A 74 1.02 13.96 -2.40
C VAL A 74 2.43 14.04 -2.94
N ASP A 75 3.41 14.28 -2.07
CA ASP A 75 4.82 14.33 -2.46
C ASP A 75 5.25 13.02 -3.12
N ARG A 76 4.78 11.89 -2.57
CA ARG A 76 5.08 10.57 -3.12
C ARG A 76 4.42 10.33 -4.47
N ILE A 77 3.18 10.74 -4.66
CA ILE A 77 2.48 10.66 -5.96
C ILE A 77 3.26 11.45 -7.00
N LEU A 78 3.62 12.70 -6.71
CA LEU A 78 4.37 13.56 -7.62
C LEU A 78 5.75 12.98 -7.95
N ASN A 79 6.44 12.42 -6.96
CA ASN A 79 7.72 11.75 -7.15
C ASN A 79 7.58 10.53 -8.05
N PHE A 80 6.58 9.67 -7.81
CA PHE A 80 6.33 8.49 -8.64
C PHE A 80 5.98 8.87 -10.07
N MET A 81 5.13 9.88 -10.24
CA MET A 81 4.78 10.40 -11.57
C MET A 81 6.02 10.91 -12.31
N SER A 82 6.86 11.72 -11.66
CA SER A 82 8.06 12.31 -12.29
C SER A 82 9.13 11.27 -12.66
N ASN A 83 9.15 10.13 -11.97
CA ASN A 83 10.12 9.05 -12.21
C ASN A 83 9.53 7.88 -13.04
N GLY A 84 8.32 8.01 -13.57
CA GLY A 84 7.67 6.95 -14.35
C GLY A 84 7.31 5.70 -13.54
N LEU A 85 7.15 5.83 -12.23
CA LEU A 85 6.80 4.73 -11.33
C LEU A 85 5.29 4.54 -11.23
N PRO A 86 4.80 3.35 -10.84
CA PRO A 86 3.37 3.08 -10.70
C PRO A 86 2.71 3.94 -9.63
N TYR A 87 2.04 5.01 -9.99
CA TYR A 87 1.40 5.98 -9.08
C TYR A 87 -0.07 5.67 -8.78
N LYS A 88 -0.75 4.90 -9.64
CA LYS A 88 -2.20 4.61 -9.51
C LYS A 88 -2.63 4.07 -8.13
N PRO A 89 -1.93 3.10 -7.52
CA PRO A 89 -2.28 2.65 -6.17
C PRO A 89 -2.18 3.74 -5.11
N LEU A 90 -1.19 4.65 -5.23
CA LEU A 90 -1.06 5.80 -4.34
C LEU A 90 -2.21 6.80 -4.50
N VAL A 91 -2.65 7.02 -5.73
CA VAL A 91 -3.79 7.90 -6.02
C VAL A 91 -5.07 7.32 -5.43
N LYS A 92 -5.33 6.03 -5.63
CA LYS A 92 -6.47 5.35 -4.98
C LYS A 92 -6.39 5.36 -3.46
N PHE A 93 -5.18 5.18 -2.92
CA PHE A 93 -4.96 5.30 -1.48
C PHE A 93 -5.29 6.71 -0.98
N LEU A 94 -4.86 7.75 -1.69
CA LEU A 94 -5.18 9.13 -1.35
C LEU A 94 -6.69 9.38 -1.36
N GLU A 95 -7.42 8.93 -2.39
CA GLU A 95 -8.89 9.06 -2.43
C GLU A 95 -9.54 8.46 -1.17
N LYS A 96 -9.20 7.21 -0.85
CA LYS A 96 -9.73 6.51 0.33
C LYS A 96 -9.30 7.16 1.64
N LEU A 97 -8.08 7.67 1.71
CA LEU A 97 -7.58 8.40 2.87
C LEU A 97 -8.38 9.68 3.10
N MET A 98 -8.65 10.43 2.05
CA MET A 98 -9.44 11.67 2.13
C MET A 98 -10.94 11.43 2.42
N GLU A 99 -11.44 10.22 2.24
CA GLU A 99 -12.77 9.82 2.71
C GLU A 99 -12.83 9.55 4.23
N ASN A 100 -11.67 9.49 4.89
CA ASN A 100 -11.63 9.29 6.34
C ASN A 100 -12.20 10.53 7.06
N PRO A 101 -13.21 10.35 7.93
CA PRO A 101 -13.86 11.48 8.61
C PRO A 101 -12.98 12.14 9.70
N SER A 102 -11.84 11.56 10.03
CA SER A 102 -10.93 12.07 11.05
C SER A 102 -9.69 12.69 10.40
N ARG A 103 -9.58 14.03 10.46
CA ARG A 103 -8.39 14.75 10.00
C ARG A 103 -7.11 14.21 10.65
N ARG A 104 -7.14 13.93 11.96
CA ARG A 104 -6.00 13.39 12.67
C ARG A 104 -5.59 12.01 12.15
N ALA A 105 -6.56 11.11 11.89
CA ALA A 105 -6.26 9.80 11.32
C ALA A 105 -5.63 9.92 9.92
N ILE A 106 -6.03 10.91 9.12
CA ILE A 106 -5.42 11.20 7.81
C ILE A 106 -3.95 11.59 7.97
N GLU A 107 -3.66 12.47 8.92
CA GLU A 107 -2.29 12.97 9.17
C GLU A 107 -1.38 11.87 9.77
N GLU A 108 -1.91 11.07 10.71
CA GLU A 108 -1.14 10.04 11.42
C GLU A 108 -0.88 8.79 10.57
N LEU A 109 -1.85 8.38 9.75
CA LEU A 109 -1.78 7.10 9.04
C LEU A 109 -0.64 7.06 8.04
N TYR A 110 -0.42 8.13 7.29
CA TYR A 110 0.63 8.10 6.28
C TYR A 110 2.02 7.97 6.91
N SER A 111 2.30 8.75 7.95
CA SER A 111 3.57 8.65 8.68
C SER A 111 3.81 7.26 9.25
N PHE A 112 2.74 6.62 9.73
CA PHE A 112 2.79 5.24 10.19
C PHE A 112 3.17 4.27 9.06
N LEU A 113 2.53 4.38 7.90
CA LEU A 113 2.78 3.49 6.76
C LEU A 113 4.19 3.67 6.19
N GLU A 114 4.65 4.90 6.07
CA GLU A 114 5.98 5.23 5.59
C GLU A 114 7.06 4.65 6.51
N HIS A 115 6.94 4.88 7.82
CA HIS A 115 7.88 4.40 8.83
C HIS A 115 7.98 2.88 8.91
N LYS A 116 6.89 2.17 8.58
CA LYS A 116 6.80 0.72 8.71
C LYS A 116 6.81 -0.01 7.36
N SER A 117 7.08 0.70 6.27
CA SER A 117 7.19 0.15 4.90
C SER A 117 6.03 -0.77 4.51
N MET A 118 4.80 -0.40 4.90
CA MET A 118 3.62 -1.21 4.66
C MET A 118 3.21 -1.16 3.20
N PRO A 119 2.98 -2.31 2.53
CA PRO A 119 2.63 -2.32 1.12
C PRO A 119 1.21 -1.85 0.87
N LEU A 120 1.02 -1.15 -0.26
CA LEU A 120 -0.29 -0.82 -0.79
C LEU A 120 -0.79 -1.92 -1.73
N THR A 121 -2.08 -2.14 -1.73
CA THR A 121 -2.73 -2.98 -2.72
C THR A 121 -3.04 -2.18 -3.99
N PRO A 122 -3.25 -2.84 -5.16
CA PRO A 122 -3.66 -2.16 -6.39
C PRO A 122 -4.93 -1.32 -6.24
N ASP A 123 -5.78 -1.67 -5.28
CA ASP A 123 -7.02 -0.97 -4.97
C ASP A 123 -6.87 0.18 -3.97
N GLY A 124 -5.63 0.51 -3.58
CA GLY A 124 -5.35 1.60 -2.66
C GLY A 124 -5.67 1.30 -1.19
N ASN A 125 -5.89 0.04 -0.82
CA ASN A 125 -5.84 -0.39 0.57
C ASN A 125 -4.37 -0.62 0.96
N PHE A 126 -4.12 -0.85 2.23
CA PHE A 126 -2.78 -1.24 2.68
C PHE A 126 -2.83 -2.55 3.44
N LEU A 127 -1.67 -3.20 3.53
CA LEU A 127 -1.50 -4.43 4.28
C LEU A 127 -0.81 -4.14 5.59
N ALA A 128 -1.31 -4.79 6.66
CA ALA A 128 -0.74 -4.76 8.00
C ALA A 128 -0.71 -6.17 8.57
N TYR A 129 -0.13 -6.32 9.75
CA TYR A 129 0.01 -7.60 10.42
C TYR A 129 -0.83 -7.66 11.69
N LYS A 130 -1.30 -8.85 12.03
CA LYS A 130 -2.10 -9.12 13.22
C LYS A 130 -1.75 -10.46 13.83
N GLY A 131 -1.33 -10.46 15.09
CA GLY A 131 -1.19 -11.69 15.88
C GLY A 131 -2.56 -12.14 16.41
N VAL A 132 -2.84 -13.43 16.33
CA VAL A 132 -4.11 -14.05 16.75
C VAL A 132 -3.83 -15.36 17.49
N ARG A 133 -4.82 -15.88 18.20
CA ARG A 133 -4.71 -17.16 18.93
C ARG A 133 -4.52 -18.34 17.98
N ASP A 134 -4.19 -19.49 18.52
CA ASP A 134 -4.05 -20.78 17.81
C ASP A 134 -5.34 -21.27 17.15
N ASP A 135 -6.50 -20.89 17.70
CA ASP A 135 -7.83 -21.15 17.13
C ASP A 135 -8.27 -20.09 16.09
N TYR A 136 -7.38 -19.16 15.72
CA TYR A 136 -7.63 -18.02 14.84
C TYR A 136 -8.60 -16.97 15.41
N THR A 137 -8.85 -16.94 16.69
CA THR A 137 -9.65 -15.88 17.31
C THR A 137 -8.78 -14.72 17.79
N ASP A 138 -9.38 -13.56 18.02
CA ASP A 138 -8.69 -12.41 18.56
C ASP A 138 -8.28 -12.63 20.03
N TRP A 139 -7.12 -12.10 20.43
CA TRP A 139 -6.56 -12.26 21.77
C TRP A 139 -7.45 -11.69 22.86
N TYR A 140 -8.11 -10.56 22.61
CA TYR A 140 -8.82 -9.83 23.65
C TYR A 140 -10.18 -10.47 23.97
N SER A 141 -11.03 -10.69 22.98
CA SER A 141 -12.39 -11.17 23.21
C SER A 141 -12.60 -12.64 22.88
N GLY A 142 -11.78 -13.22 22.02
CA GLY A 142 -11.96 -14.57 21.47
C GLY A 142 -13.21 -14.73 20.60
N LYS A 143 -13.80 -13.62 20.14
CA LYS A 143 -15.08 -13.62 19.40
C LYS A 143 -14.91 -13.41 17.89
N PHE A 144 -13.85 -12.71 17.49
CA PHE A 144 -13.61 -12.36 16.10
C PHE A 144 -12.72 -13.40 15.45
N GLY A 145 -13.23 -14.07 14.43
CA GLY A 145 -12.45 -15.02 13.62
C GLY A 145 -11.44 -14.30 12.72
N ASN A 146 -10.28 -14.93 12.51
CA ASN A 146 -9.21 -14.36 11.70
C ASN A 146 -8.63 -15.40 10.72
N LYS A 147 -9.45 -16.29 10.19
CA LYS A 147 -9.05 -17.16 9.08
C LYS A 147 -8.98 -16.37 7.79
N VAL A 148 -8.17 -16.82 6.86
CA VAL A 148 -8.06 -16.18 5.54
C VAL A 148 -9.45 -16.10 4.89
N GLY A 149 -9.83 -14.89 4.52
CA GLY A 149 -11.15 -14.56 3.97
C GLY A 149 -12.10 -13.89 4.95
N ASP A 150 -11.86 -14.01 6.26
CA ASP A 150 -12.72 -13.37 7.28
C ASP A 150 -12.66 -11.85 7.16
N VAL A 151 -13.82 -11.23 7.34
CA VAL A 151 -13.99 -9.77 7.42
C VAL A 151 -14.51 -9.43 8.79
N ASN A 152 -13.78 -8.61 9.52
CA ASN A 152 -14.18 -8.13 10.82
C ASN A 152 -14.54 -6.65 10.75
N GLU A 153 -15.72 -6.30 11.27
CA GLU A 153 -16.27 -4.95 11.25
C GLU A 153 -16.96 -4.61 12.58
N MET A 154 -16.78 -3.39 13.03
CA MET A 154 -17.50 -2.80 14.16
C MET A 154 -17.84 -1.35 13.86
N ALA A 155 -18.81 -0.81 14.59
CA ALA A 155 -19.19 0.58 14.44
C ALA A 155 -17.98 1.49 14.74
N ARG A 156 -17.60 2.35 13.78
CA ARG A 156 -16.45 3.29 13.91
C ARG A 156 -16.52 4.11 15.21
N ARG A 157 -17.70 4.58 15.59
CA ARG A 157 -17.94 5.36 16.83
C ARG A 157 -17.59 4.61 18.11
N GLY A 158 -17.50 3.27 18.06
CA GLY A 158 -17.10 2.45 19.20
C GLY A 158 -15.60 2.24 19.29
N VAL A 159 -14.84 2.62 18.28
CA VAL A 159 -13.37 2.52 18.28
C VAL A 159 -12.78 3.74 18.96
N CYS A 160 -11.86 3.52 19.89
CA CYS A 160 -11.19 4.61 20.60
C CYS A 160 -10.31 5.42 19.64
N ASP A 161 -10.58 6.72 19.55
CA ASP A 161 -9.84 7.66 18.72
C ASP A 161 -8.71 8.39 19.46
N ASP A 162 -8.59 8.24 20.78
CA ASP A 162 -7.52 8.86 21.55
C ASP A 162 -6.19 8.11 21.33
N HIS A 163 -5.27 8.75 20.65
CA HIS A 163 -3.94 8.18 20.35
C HIS A 163 -3.03 8.09 21.59
N ASN A 164 -3.33 8.82 22.67
CA ASN A 164 -2.54 8.74 23.91
C ASN A 164 -2.86 7.47 24.73
N ILE A 165 -3.97 6.80 24.42
CA ILE A 165 -4.35 5.56 25.09
C ILE A 165 -3.84 4.38 24.27
N GLY A 166 -2.89 3.62 24.81
CA GLY A 166 -2.27 2.48 24.15
C GLY A 166 -3.22 1.30 23.91
N CYS A 167 -3.81 0.75 24.97
CA CYS A 167 -4.77 -0.35 24.89
C CYS A 167 -6.19 0.18 25.06
N SER A 168 -7.03 0.05 24.05
CA SER A 168 -8.42 0.49 24.11
C SER A 168 -9.25 -0.22 23.04
N HIS A 169 -10.55 0.07 23.02
CA HIS A 169 -11.52 -0.57 22.14
C HIS A 169 -11.26 -0.27 20.66
N GLY A 170 -11.32 -1.30 19.83
CA GLY A 170 -11.06 -1.26 18.39
C GLY A 170 -10.26 -2.46 17.91
N PHE A 171 -10.24 -2.68 16.61
CA PHE A 171 -9.35 -3.69 16.04
C PHE A 171 -7.94 -3.14 15.91
N HIS A 172 -6.96 -3.87 16.46
CA HIS A 172 -5.56 -3.53 16.35
C HIS A 172 -4.90 -4.33 15.24
N ALA A 173 -4.12 -3.66 14.44
CA ALA A 173 -3.16 -4.21 13.50
C ALA A 173 -1.91 -3.33 13.51
N GLY A 174 -0.81 -3.80 12.96
CA GLY A 174 0.40 -2.99 13.02
C GLY A 174 1.55 -3.55 12.19
N SER A 175 2.76 -3.13 12.55
CA SER A 175 3.99 -3.63 11.96
C SER A 175 4.14 -5.14 12.22
N LEU A 176 5.03 -5.76 11.44
CA LEU A 176 5.38 -7.16 11.64
C LEU A 176 5.93 -7.40 13.06
N GLU A 177 6.81 -6.52 13.52
CA GLU A 177 7.41 -6.61 14.85
C GLU A 177 6.37 -6.54 15.96
N TYR A 178 5.47 -5.56 15.88
CA TYR A 178 4.36 -5.44 16.82
C TYR A 178 3.49 -6.70 16.83
N ALA A 179 3.11 -7.18 15.67
CA ALA A 179 2.20 -8.31 15.54
C ALA A 179 2.84 -9.64 16.00
N LYS A 180 4.16 -9.82 15.83
CA LYS A 180 4.91 -10.99 16.35
C LYS A 180 4.79 -11.13 17.85
N CYS A 181 4.77 -10.03 18.61
CA CYS A 181 4.61 -10.08 20.06
C CYS A 181 3.28 -10.73 20.50
N TYR A 182 2.24 -10.60 19.67
CA TYR A 182 0.92 -11.18 19.90
C TYR A 182 0.68 -12.49 19.14
N GLY A 183 1.50 -12.82 18.17
CA GLY A 183 1.45 -14.08 17.44
C GLY A 183 2.21 -15.22 18.10
N ASN A 184 2.90 -14.95 19.21
CA ASN A 184 3.67 -15.97 19.93
C ASN A 184 2.72 -16.95 20.63
N GLY A 185 2.72 -18.21 20.20
CA GLY A 185 1.76 -19.23 20.65
C GLY A 185 0.43 -19.24 19.88
N GLY A 186 0.36 -18.59 18.72
CA GLY A 186 -0.79 -18.57 17.83
C GLY A 186 -0.34 -18.36 16.38
N HIS A 187 -1.13 -17.59 15.62
CA HIS A 187 -0.85 -17.33 14.22
C HIS A 187 -0.58 -15.85 13.96
N LEU A 188 0.20 -15.60 12.93
CA LEU A 188 0.46 -14.26 12.41
C LEU A 188 -0.25 -14.10 11.07
N MET A 189 -1.17 -13.16 10.98
CA MET A 189 -2.01 -12.94 9.81
C MET A 189 -1.65 -11.65 9.11
N VAL A 190 -1.80 -11.63 7.79
CA VAL A 190 -1.78 -10.41 6.98
C VAL A 190 -3.22 -9.94 6.81
N VAL A 191 -3.46 -8.68 7.13
CA VAL A 191 -4.76 -8.06 7.02
C VAL A 191 -4.73 -6.88 6.05
N GLU A 192 -5.78 -6.76 5.27
CA GLU A 192 -6.01 -5.64 4.35
C GLU A 192 -6.95 -4.64 5.00
N ILE A 193 -6.57 -3.37 4.97
CA ILE A 193 -7.28 -2.28 5.63
C ILE A 193 -7.53 -1.14 4.64
N ASN A 194 -8.77 -0.66 4.60
CA ASN A 194 -9.10 0.57 3.89
C ASN A 194 -8.65 1.79 4.72
N PRO A 195 -7.91 2.75 4.16
CA PRO A 195 -7.50 3.97 4.87
C PRO A 195 -8.66 4.72 5.53
N SER A 196 -9.86 4.69 4.94
CA SER A 196 -11.04 5.36 5.50
C SER A 196 -11.52 4.72 6.81
N ASP A 197 -11.21 3.45 7.08
CA ASP A 197 -11.63 2.72 8.27
C ASP A 197 -10.67 2.90 9.46
N VAL A 198 -9.50 3.49 9.25
CA VAL A 198 -8.52 3.76 10.30
C VAL A 198 -9.03 4.88 11.21
N VAL A 199 -8.92 4.68 12.52
CA VAL A 199 -9.44 5.62 13.53
C VAL A 199 -8.34 6.36 14.25
N SER A 200 -7.26 5.67 14.64
CA SER A 200 -6.11 6.30 15.30
C SER A 200 -4.83 5.47 15.17
N VAL A 201 -3.69 6.13 15.29
CA VAL A 201 -2.37 5.51 15.46
C VAL A 201 -1.87 5.84 16.86
N PRO A 202 -1.96 4.90 17.84
CA PRO A 202 -1.49 5.14 19.19
C PRO A 202 -0.01 5.43 19.28
N LEU A 203 0.37 6.35 20.15
CA LEU A 203 1.77 6.77 20.35
C LEU A 203 2.60 5.77 21.13
N ASP A 204 1.96 4.85 21.87
CA ASP A 204 2.65 3.76 22.52
C ASP A 204 3.26 2.79 21.50
N SER A 205 4.13 1.92 21.96
CA SER A 205 4.81 0.93 21.11
C SER A 205 5.49 1.58 19.89
N GLU A 206 6.05 2.78 20.05
CA GLU A 206 6.74 3.54 18.99
C GLU A 206 5.87 3.72 17.73
N SER A 207 4.58 3.96 17.93
CA SER A 207 3.59 4.07 16.85
C SER A 207 3.57 2.86 15.90
N GLN A 208 3.84 1.65 16.41
CA GLN A 208 3.87 0.43 15.59
C GLN A 208 2.51 -0.21 15.36
N LYS A 209 1.44 0.34 15.94
CA LYS A 209 0.08 -0.17 15.79
C LYS A 209 -0.90 0.91 15.35
N LEU A 210 -1.99 0.47 14.77
CA LEU A 210 -3.14 1.31 14.48
C LEU A 210 -4.42 0.67 15.03
N ARG A 211 -5.47 1.49 15.16
CA ARG A 211 -6.85 1.03 15.40
C ARG A 211 -7.69 1.28 14.16
N THR A 212 -8.44 0.27 13.79
CA THR A 212 -9.38 0.34 12.67
C THR A 212 -10.75 -0.19 13.08
N SER A 213 -11.77 0.27 12.39
CA SER A 213 -13.13 -0.25 12.53
C SER A 213 -13.42 -1.47 11.66
N LYS A 214 -12.56 -1.72 10.65
CA LYS A 214 -12.74 -2.82 9.70
C LYS A 214 -11.41 -3.30 9.14
N TYR A 215 -11.32 -4.61 8.92
CA TYR A 215 -10.23 -5.22 8.16
C TYR A 215 -10.68 -6.55 7.55
N LYS A 216 -9.95 -7.00 6.54
CA LYS A 216 -10.09 -8.32 5.92
C LYS A 216 -8.80 -9.12 6.10
N VAL A 217 -8.91 -10.37 6.49
CA VAL A 217 -7.75 -11.29 6.56
C VAL A 217 -7.46 -11.82 5.16
N VAL A 218 -6.28 -11.54 4.63
CA VAL A 218 -5.93 -11.88 3.25
C VAL A 218 -4.89 -12.98 3.12
N ALA A 219 -4.06 -13.20 4.13
CA ALA A 219 -3.07 -14.26 4.12
C ALA A 219 -2.68 -14.68 5.54
N HIS A 220 -2.16 -15.88 5.65
CA HIS A 220 -1.38 -16.34 6.79
C HIS A 220 0.08 -15.94 6.55
N TYR A 221 0.71 -15.30 7.53
CA TYR A 221 2.12 -14.98 7.45
C TYR A 221 2.94 -16.21 7.87
N GLU A 222 3.74 -16.73 6.97
CA GLU A 222 4.66 -17.84 7.23
C GLU A 222 6.09 -17.32 7.22
N THR A 223 6.80 -17.53 8.31
CA THR A 223 8.20 -17.13 8.46
C THR A 223 9.18 -17.98 7.64
N LYS A 224 8.73 -19.14 7.16
CA LYS A 224 9.47 -19.97 6.21
C LYS A 224 8.57 -20.28 5.02
N LEU A 225 8.99 -19.87 3.84
CA LEU A 225 8.52 -20.47 2.61
C LEU A 225 9.19 -21.83 2.54
N GLU A 226 8.46 -22.89 2.87
CA GLU A 226 8.97 -24.28 2.74
C GLU A 226 9.25 -24.67 1.28
N LYS A 227 8.76 -23.88 0.32
CA LYS A 227 9.07 -24.00 -1.11
C LYS A 227 9.24 -22.64 -1.74
N PRO A 228 10.20 -22.44 -2.64
CA PRO A 228 10.32 -21.22 -3.41
C PRO A 228 9.04 -20.97 -4.21
N LEU A 229 8.63 -19.70 -4.33
CA LEU A 229 7.45 -19.29 -5.09
C LEU A 229 7.58 -19.50 -6.62
N CYS A 230 8.75 -19.90 -7.08
CA CYS A 230 9.07 -20.22 -8.49
C CYS A 230 9.84 -21.54 -8.53
N ASP A 231 9.15 -22.63 -8.82
CA ASP A 231 9.77 -23.94 -9.11
C ASP A 231 10.39 -24.00 -10.54
N GLU A 232 10.40 -22.92 -11.30
CA GLU A 232 10.77 -22.93 -12.73
C GLU A 232 12.05 -22.17 -13.10
N TYR A 233 12.89 -21.77 -12.16
CA TYR A 233 14.23 -21.31 -12.51
C TYR A 233 15.27 -22.14 -11.78
N GLY A 234 16.01 -22.93 -12.63
CA GLY A 234 17.00 -23.90 -12.24
C GLY A 234 18.10 -23.34 -11.33
N ASP A 235 18.67 -24.29 -10.65
CA ASP A 235 19.92 -24.33 -9.90
C ASP A 235 20.76 -23.06 -9.93
N TYR A 236 20.62 -22.24 -8.88
CA TYR A 236 21.71 -21.36 -8.45
C TYR A 236 22.36 -22.02 -7.24
N GLU A 237 23.63 -22.40 -7.44
CA GLU A 237 24.52 -22.93 -6.41
C GLU A 237 24.53 -22.01 -5.19
N ASP A 238 24.43 -22.62 -4.00
CA ASP A 238 24.60 -22.01 -2.70
C ASP A 238 25.91 -21.22 -2.65
N TYR A 239 25.81 -19.91 -2.59
CA TYR A 239 26.87 -19.11 -1.99
C TYR A 239 26.53 -18.92 -0.51
N GLU A 240 27.13 -19.79 0.31
CA GLU A 240 27.29 -19.51 1.72
C GLU A 240 28.06 -18.19 1.86
N ASN A 241 27.39 -17.15 2.31
CA ASN A 241 28.05 -16.01 2.92
C ASN A 241 27.26 -15.62 4.15
N ASP A 242 27.88 -15.92 5.25
CA ASP A 242 27.53 -15.49 6.59
C ASP A 242 27.45 -13.96 6.69
N ASP A 243 26.54 -13.56 7.58
CA ASP A 243 26.42 -12.31 8.28
C ASP A 243 25.51 -11.20 7.69
N TYR A 244 24.53 -10.90 8.51
CA TYR A 244 23.61 -9.76 8.45
C TYR A 244 22.48 -9.87 7.43
N THR A 245 21.56 -10.81 7.62
CA THR A 245 20.22 -10.65 7.10
C THR A 245 19.35 -9.99 8.17
N ASP A 246 19.00 -8.74 7.92
CA ASP A 246 18.01 -8.04 8.71
C ASP A 246 16.67 -8.78 8.56
N SER A 247 16.15 -9.31 9.67
CA SER A 247 14.88 -10.07 9.73
C SER A 247 13.68 -9.29 9.17
N PHE A 248 13.86 -7.99 8.97
CA PHE A 248 12.91 -7.06 8.38
C PHE A 248 12.73 -7.28 6.87
N ASP A 249 13.84 -7.49 6.13
CA ASP A 249 13.79 -7.69 4.68
C ASP A 249 13.13 -9.03 4.29
N GLU A 250 13.30 -10.06 5.09
CA GLU A 250 12.67 -11.36 4.84
C GLU A 250 11.16 -11.31 5.04
N GLY A 251 10.68 -10.67 6.11
CA GLY A 251 9.26 -10.50 6.41
C GLY A 251 8.54 -9.64 5.36
N TYR A 252 9.19 -8.55 4.95
CA TYR A 252 8.68 -7.65 3.92
C TYR A 252 8.56 -8.35 2.57
N ASN A 253 9.59 -9.07 2.14
CA ASN A 253 9.61 -9.77 0.86
C ASN A 253 8.59 -10.92 0.83
N ALA A 254 8.40 -11.65 1.92
CA ALA A 254 7.40 -12.73 2.01
C ALA A 254 5.97 -12.17 1.97
N GLY A 255 5.67 -11.13 2.72
CA GLY A 255 4.37 -10.45 2.71
C GLY A 255 4.04 -9.84 1.35
N TYR A 256 5.01 -9.15 0.74
CA TYR A 256 4.87 -8.54 -0.58
C TYR A 256 4.66 -9.57 -1.69
N LYS A 257 5.44 -10.66 -1.72
CA LYS A 257 5.28 -11.73 -2.70
C LYS A 257 3.93 -12.43 -2.59
N LYS A 258 3.45 -12.66 -1.37
CA LYS A 258 2.13 -13.24 -1.13
C LYS A 258 1.00 -12.29 -1.53
N ALA A 259 1.11 -11.01 -1.20
CA ALA A 259 0.18 -9.99 -1.66
C ALA A 259 0.17 -9.89 -3.20
N LYS A 260 1.34 -9.89 -3.85
CA LYS A 260 1.46 -9.87 -5.31
C LYS A 260 0.84 -11.10 -5.96
N LYS A 261 0.98 -12.29 -5.38
CA LYS A 261 0.35 -13.53 -5.87
C LYS A 261 -1.18 -13.51 -5.72
N HIS A 262 -1.68 -12.86 -4.66
CA HIS A 262 -3.12 -12.80 -4.39
C HIS A 262 -3.83 -11.73 -5.22
N PHE A 263 -3.14 -10.64 -5.54
CA PHE A 263 -3.69 -9.47 -6.24
C PHE A 263 -3.21 -9.31 -7.69
N GLY A 264 -2.37 -10.23 -8.20
CA GLY A 264 -1.78 -10.15 -9.56
C GLY A 264 -0.49 -9.32 -9.61
N SER A 265 0.25 -9.44 -10.74
CA SER A 265 1.58 -8.83 -10.91
C SER A 265 1.58 -7.31 -11.08
N ASP A 266 0.42 -6.66 -11.09
CA ASP A 266 0.24 -5.31 -11.57
C ASP A 266 -0.14 -4.35 -10.46
N GLY A 267 0.83 -3.64 -9.94
CA GLY A 267 0.57 -2.35 -9.37
C GLY A 267 0.52 -2.24 -7.85
N SER A 268 1.31 -3.00 -7.10
CA SER A 268 1.58 -2.60 -5.74
C SER A 268 2.68 -1.53 -5.73
N ALA A 269 2.36 -0.34 -5.24
CA ALA A 269 3.37 0.66 -4.94
C ALA A 269 3.98 0.37 -3.57
N LYS A 270 5.31 0.30 -3.50
CA LYS A 270 6.01 0.27 -2.21
C LYS A 270 6.03 1.68 -1.62
N ILE A 271 5.56 1.85 -0.41
CA ILE A 271 5.94 2.98 0.42
C ILE A 271 7.27 2.58 1.07
N GLY A 272 8.35 2.75 0.38
CA GLY A 272 9.71 2.46 0.85
C GLY A 272 10.58 3.69 0.67
N LEU A 273 11.39 3.98 1.65
CA LEU A 273 12.43 5.00 1.59
C LEU A 273 13.58 4.49 0.70
N ASN A 274 14.03 5.33 -0.16
CA ASN A 274 15.45 5.45 -0.52
C ASN A 274 15.95 6.77 0.01
#